data_5c1a6944d7b4814bbec492d250152995
#
_entry.id   5c1a6944d7b4814bbec492d250152995
#
_cell.length_a   1.000
_cell.length_b   1.000
_cell.length_c   1.000
_cell.angle_alpha   90.00
_cell.angle_beta   90.00
_cell.angle_gamma   90.00
#
_symmetry.space_group_name_H-M   'P 1'
#
loop_
_entity.id
_entity.type
_entity.pdbx_description
1 polymer ?
#
loop_
_entity_poly.entity_id
_entity_poly.type
_entity_poly.pdbx_seq_one_letter_code
_entity_poly.pdbx_strand_id
1 'polypeptide(L)'
;VAIVVTAYPNYDKFKDAEAVKATVNLWAMMFEADAAGIVGLAVKKHIATSKWPPSVAEIRELMLEIQHPDLIAPDKAWLAVSDLLYTVGQYNHGNLNRQLPPLVARAVEAIGWGNLWEMHRSYCAGGKPGMDRVAFVQQYTPMYEREKARSMTPDAVNEQIDTAAAALPDGGRGLLERLETDRRERDETYYKLSWGWQNKAIEAAADRAALEAGEVNGE
;
A
#
# COMPACT_ATOMS: atom_id res chain seq x y z
N VAL A 1 -6.86 19.97 -25.98
CA VAL A 1 -7.57 21.15 -25.44
C VAL A 1 -8.71 21.59 -26.33
N ALA A 2 -8.56 21.68 -27.68
CA ALA A 2 -9.64 22.10 -28.57
C ALA A 2 -10.95 21.31 -28.35
N ILE A 3 -10.89 19.97 -28.22
CA ILE A 3 -12.05 19.13 -27.94
C ILE A 3 -12.72 19.50 -26.61
N VAL A 4 -11.93 19.82 -25.58
CA VAL A 4 -12.45 20.24 -24.27
C VAL A 4 -13.18 21.57 -24.36
N VAL A 5 -12.60 22.57 -25.03
CA VAL A 5 -13.24 23.88 -25.26
C VAL A 5 -14.58 23.71 -25.99
N THR A 6 -14.62 22.86 -27.02
CA THR A 6 -15.86 22.58 -27.78
C THR A 6 -16.90 21.83 -26.93
N ALA A 7 -16.48 20.92 -26.04
CA ALA A 7 -17.39 20.17 -25.20
C ALA A 7 -18.03 21.01 -24.07
N TYR A 8 -17.35 22.07 -23.62
CA TYR A 8 -17.80 22.94 -22.53
C TYR A 8 -17.91 24.42 -22.94
N PRO A 9 -18.80 24.79 -23.89
CA PRO A 9 -18.85 26.13 -24.49
C PRO A 9 -19.27 27.22 -23.49
N ASN A 10 -19.94 26.86 -22.41
CA ASN A 10 -20.44 27.79 -21.39
C ASN A 10 -19.45 28.01 -20.23
N TYR A 11 -18.25 27.46 -20.31
CA TYR A 11 -17.26 27.66 -19.26
C TYR A 11 -16.53 29.01 -19.46
N ASP A 12 -16.70 29.92 -18.50
CA ASP A 12 -16.28 31.33 -18.65
C ASP A 12 -14.81 31.52 -18.96
N LYS A 13 -13.94 30.66 -18.42
CA LYS A 13 -12.48 30.71 -18.68
C LYS A 13 -12.13 30.38 -20.14
N PHE A 14 -13.02 29.76 -20.91
CA PHE A 14 -12.79 29.47 -22.32
C PHE A 14 -13.24 30.60 -23.25
N LYS A 15 -13.85 31.66 -22.71
CA LYS A 15 -14.23 32.87 -23.47
C LYS A 15 -13.06 33.81 -23.68
N ASP A 16 -12.01 33.72 -22.87
CA ASP A 16 -10.79 34.50 -22.97
C ASP A 16 -9.71 33.74 -23.74
N ALA A 17 -9.30 34.29 -24.88
CA ALA A 17 -8.29 33.70 -25.76
C ALA A 17 -6.90 33.55 -25.08
N GLU A 18 -6.53 34.46 -24.21
CA GLU A 18 -5.27 34.40 -23.46
C GLU A 18 -5.31 33.28 -22.41
N ALA A 19 -6.44 33.12 -21.70
CA ALA A 19 -6.64 32.02 -20.75
C ALA A 19 -6.64 30.65 -21.45
N VAL A 20 -7.24 30.56 -22.64
CA VAL A 20 -7.19 29.32 -23.45
C VAL A 20 -5.77 29.00 -23.87
N LYS A 21 -4.99 30.00 -24.34
CA LYS A 21 -3.60 29.81 -24.74
C LYS A 21 -2.72 29.36 -23.56
N ALA A 22 -2.89 29.98 -22.39
CA ALA A 22 -2.19 29.56 -21.16
C ALA A 22 -2.54 28.11 -20.79
N THR A 23 -3.82 27.72 -20.90
CA THR A 23 -4.27 26.35 -20.65
C THR A 23 -3.64 25.37 -21.64
N VAL A 24 -3.58 25.72 -22.94
CA VAL A 24 -2.94 24.88 -23.98
C VAL A 24 -1.45 24.65 -23.63
N ASN A 25 -0.74 25.71 -23.27
CA ASN A 25 0.68 25.62 -22.93
C ASN A 25 0.93 24.77 -21.69
N LEU A 26 0.11 24.95 -20.65
CA LEU A 26 0.19 24.13 -19.44
C LEU A 26 -0.03 22.65 -19.76
N TRP A 27 -1.08 22.34 -20.53
CA TRP A 27 -1.37 20.95 -20.90
C TRP A 27 -0.30 20.35 -21.79
N ALA A 28 0.26 21.13 -22.76
CA ALA A 28 1.35 20.67 -23.58
C ALA A 28 2.56 20.27 -22.72
N MET A 29 2.93 21.12 -21.77
CA MET A 29 4.03 20.86 -20.84
C MET A 29 3.76 19.63 -19.95
N MET A 30 2.54 19.52 -19.40
CA MET A 30 2.20 18.45 -18.45
C MET A 30 2.04 17.07 -19.10
N PHE A 31 1.72 17.00 -20.38
CA PHE A 31 1.50 15.75 -21.13
C PHE A 31 2.53 15.53 -22.25
N GLU A 32 3.65 16.26 -22.25
CA GLU A 32 4.66 16.20 -23.31
C GLU A 32 5.22 14.80 -23.53
N ALA A 33 5.48 14.07 -22.43
CA ALA A 33 6.03 12.72 -22.46
C ALA A 33 4.97 11.62 -22.63
N ASP A 34 3.68 11.96 -22.57
CA ASP A 34 2.61 10.99 -22.57
C ASP A 34 2.17 10.61 -23.99
N ALA A 35 1.76 9.36 -24.18
CA ALA A 35 1.20 8.89 -25.43
C ALA A 35 -0.11 9.64 -25.75
N ALA A 36 -0.12 10.44 -26.82
CA ALA A 36 -1.26 11.26 -27.22
C ALA A 36 -2.59 10.48 -27.35
N GLY A 37 -2.52 9.19 -27.73
CA GLY A 37 -3.68 8.30 -27.80
C GLY A 37 -4.30 8.06 -26.43
N ILE A 38 -3.51 7.84 -25.38
CA ILE A 38 -3.98 7.61 -24.01
C ILE A 38 -4.60 8.88 -23.43
N VAL A 39 -3.90 10.02 -23.58
CA VAL A 39 -4.44 11.33 -23.19
C VAL A 39 -5.78 11.59 -23.88
N GLY A 40 -5.86 11.32 -25.19
CA GLY A 40 -7.11 11.46 -25.96
C GLY A 40 -8.25 10.57 -25.47
N LEU A 41 -7.98 9.34 -25.08
CA LEU A 41 -8.95 8.42 -24.50
C LEU A 41 -9.43 8.89 -23.13
N ALA A 42 -8.51 9.32 -22.27
CA ALA A 42 -8.83 9.86 -20.96
C ALA A 42 -9.73 11.12 -21.05
N VAL A 43 -9.41 12.04 -21.97
CA VAL A 43 -10.22 13.23 -22.24
C VAL A 43 -11.62 12.86 -22.73
N LYS A 44 -11.75 11.90 -23.67
CA LYS A 44 -13.05 11.44 -24.16
C LYS A 44 -13.87 10.79 -23.04
N LYS A 45 -13.23 9.95 -22.19
CA LYS A 45 -13.88 9.33 -21.04
C LYS A 45 -14.39 10.39 -20.07
N HIS A 46 -13.58 11.42 -19.77
CA HIS A 46 -13.98 12.52 -18.89
C HIS A 46 -15.20 13.27 -19.45
N ILE A 47 -15.17 13.67 -20.73
CA ILE A 47 -16.27 14.40 -21.39
C ILE A 47 -17.58 13.60 -21.33
N ALA A 48 -17.50 12.27 -21.45
CA ALA A 48 -18.67 11.40 -21.40
C ALA A 48 -19.29 11.28 -19.99
N THR A 49 -18.52 11.54 -18.93
CA THR A 49 -18.94 11.29 -17.54
C THR A 49 -19.07 12.54 -16.69
N SER A 50 -18.46 13.67 -17.09
CA SER A 50 -18.42 14.90 -16.31
C SER A 50 -19.14 16.06 -17.01
N LYS A 51 -19.82 16.89 -16.21
CA LYS A 51 -20.43 18.15 -16.67
C LYS A 51 -19.45 19.33 -16.68
N TRP A 52 -18.28 19.15 -16.08
CA TRP A 52 -17.26 20.19 -15.88
C TRP A 52 -16.00 19.87 -16.69
N PRO A 53 -15.30 20.88 -17.19
CA PRO A 53 -14.04 20.66 -17.89
C PRO A 53 -13.00 20.03 -16.94
N PRO A 54 -12.17 19.12 -17.46
CA PRO A 54 -11.19 18.40 -16.65
C PRO A 54 -10.02 19.26 -16.22
N SER A 55 -9.52 18.98 -15.03
CA SER A 55 -8.19 19.38 -14.59
C SER A 55 -7.13 18.40 -15.13
N VAL A 56 -5.85 18.81 -15.08
CA VAL A 56 -4.72 17.93 -15.40
C VAL A 56 -4.73 16.67 -14.50
N ALA A 57 -5.03 16.84 -13.20
CA ALA A 57 -5.06 15.74 -12.25
C ALA A 57 -6.14 14.70 -12.59
N GLU A 58 -7.35 15.13 -12.96
CA GLU A 58 -8.44 14.22 -13.34
C GLU A 58 -8.11 13.44 -14.62
N ILE A 59 -7.46 14.08 -15.59
CA ILE A 59 -7.00 13.36 -16.78
C ILE A 59 -5.91 12.35 -16.44
N ARG A 60 -4.95 12.72 -15.58
CA ARG A 60 -3.91 11.81 -15.07
C ARG A 60 -4.53 10.59 -14.36
N GLU A 61 -5.54 10.79 -13.55
CA GLU A 61 -6.24 9.69 -12.87
C GLU A 61 -6.94 8.74 -13.86
N LEU A 62 -7.60 9.28 -14.89
CA LEU A 62 -8.20 8.46 -15.94
C LEU A 62 -7.16 7.75 -16.82
N MET A 63 -6.01 8.38 -17.07
CA MET A 63 -4.89 7.72 -17.76
C MET A 63 -4.35 6.56 -16.93
N LEU A 64 -4.18 6.74 -15.63
CA LEU A 64 -3.76 5.69 -14.71
C LEU A 64 -4.69 4.47 -14.76
N GLU A 65 -6.00 4.68 -14.72
CA GLU A 65 -6.99 3.59 -14.84
C GLU A 65 -6.87 2.82 -16.18
N ILE A 66 -6.48 3.51 -17.26
CA ILE A 66 -6.32 2.92 -18.59
C ILE A 66 -5.01 2.15 -18.69
N GLN A 67 -3.93 2.69 -18.16
CA GLN A 67 -2.56 2.15 -18.30
C GLN A 67 -2.24 1.08 -17.25
N HIS A 68 -2.80 1.20 -16.05
CA HIS A 68 -2.54 0.34 -14.90
C HIS A 68 -3.81 -0.28 -14.33
N PRO A 69 -4.51 -1.14 -15.09
CA PRO A 69 -5.73 -1.81 -14.62
C PRO A 69 -5.46 -2.78 -13.46
N ASP A 70 -4.19 -3.14 -13.25
CA ASP A 70 -3.67 -3.96 -12.15
C ASP A 70 -3.45 -3.18 -10.86
N LEU A 71 -3.42 -1.84 -10.90
CA LEU A 71 -3.37 -0.98 -9.73
C LEU A 71 -4.79 -0.79 -9.15
N ILE A 72 -5.23 -1.77 -8.41
CA ILE A 72 -6.60 -1.82 -7.87
C ILE A 72 -6.71 -1.18 -6.49
N ALA A 73 -7.85 -0.52 -6.23
CA ALA A 73 -8.13 0.12 -4.94
C ALA A 73 -8.11 -0.88 -3.76
N PRO A 74 -7.77 -0.43 -2.53
CA PRO A 74 -7.59 -1.30 -1.38
C PRO A 74 -8.75 -2.26 -1.09
N ASP A 75 -10.00 -1.81 -1.26
CA ASP A 75 -11.17 -2.66 -1.06
C ASP A 75 -11.27 -3.80 -2.08
N LYS A 76 -10.98 -3.52 -3.35
CA LYS A 76 -10.96 -4.54 -4.41
C LYS A 76 -9.76 -5.48 -4.24
N ALA A 77 -8.61 -4.96 -3.82
CA ALA A 77 -7.43 -5.76 -3.52
C ALA A 77 -7.72 -6.75 -2.39
N TRP A 78 -8.40 -6.28 -1.33
CA TRP A 78 -8.82 -7.16 -0.24
C TRP A 78 -9.76 -8.27 -0.71
N LEU A 79 -10.74 -7.98 -1.57
CA LEU A 79 -11.64 -9.01 -2.13
C LEU A 79 -10.84 -10.12 -2.83
N ALA A 80 -9.87 -9.75 -3.67
CA ALA A 80 -9.03 -10.73 -4.36
C ALA A 80 -8.21 -11.59 -3.37
N VAL A 81 -7.68 -10.99 -2.30
CA VAL A 81 -6.94 -11.73 -1.26
C VAL A 81 -7.87 -12.63 -0.45
N SER A 82 -9.05 -12.13 -0.06
CA SER A 82 -10.00 -12.90 0.75
C SER A 82 -10.51 -14.14 0.01
N ASP A 83 -10.79 -14.05 -1.29
CA ASP A 83 -11.18 -15.19 -2.11
C ASP A 83 -10.11 -16.29 -2.12
N LEU A 84 -8.83 -15.88 -2.14
CA LEU A 84 -7.72 -16.83 -2.06
C LEU A 84 -7.56 -17.44 -0.66
N LEU A 85 -7.84 -16.67 0.41
CA LEU A 85 -7.81 -17.21 1.79
C LEU A 85 -8.84 -18.33 1.99
N TYR A 86 -9.99 -18.26 1.30
CA TYR A 86 -10.99 -19.33 1.34
C TYR A 86 -10.63 -20.55 0.48
N THR A 87 -9.91 -20.34 -0.63
CA THR A 87 -9.69 -21.38 -1.65
C THR A 87 -8.31 -22.04 -1.55
N VAL A 88 -7.31 -21.30 -1.10
CA VAL A 88 -5.91 -21.74 -1.00
C VAL A 88 -5.58 -22.04 0.45
N GLY A 89 -5.21 -23.26 0.77
CA GLY A 89 -4.83 -23.63 2.13
C GLY A 89 -3.52 -22.96 2.58
N GLN A 90 -3.23 -23.07 3.87
CA GLN A 90 -2.06 -22.45 4.51
C GLN A 90 -0.73 -22.72 3.80
N TYR A 91 -0.55 -23.91 3.26
CA TYR A 91 0.73 -24.38 2.69
C TYR A 91 0.80 -24.33 1.16
N ASN A 92 -0.31 -24.04 0.48
CA ASN A 92 -0.38 -24.11 -0.98
C ASN A 92 -0.30 -22.73 -1.66
N HIS A 93 0.58 -21.85 -1.15
CA HIS A 93 0.70 -20.45 -1.56
C HIS A 93 1.78 -20.19 -2.64
N GLY A 94 2.42 -21.21 -3.17
CA GLY A 94 3.53 -21.06 -4.12
C GLY A 94 3.22 -20.35 -5.44
N ASN A 95 1.93 -20.11 -5.75
CA ASN A 95 1.48 -19.46 -6.99
C ASN A 95 0.70 -18.17 -6.79
N LEU A 96 0.72 -17.57 -5.58
CA LEU A 96 -0.01 -16.32 -5.29
C LEU A 96 0.39 -15.17 -6.22
N ASN A 97 1.68 -15.06 -6.55
CA ASN A 97 2.21 -14.04 -7.45
C ASN A 97 1.66 -14.11 -8.89
N ARG A 98 1.06 -15.26 -9.27
CA ARG A 98 0.40 -15.41 -10.59
C ARG A 98 -1.10 -15.14 -10.54
N GLN A 99 -1.69 -15.15 -9.34
CA GLN A 99 -3.13 -15.01 -9.14
C GLN A 99 -3.51 -13.60 -8.67
N LEU A 100 -2.56 -12.86 -8.11
CA LEU A 100 -2.75 -11.52 -7.60
C LEU A 100 -2.02 -10.49 -8.45
N PRO A 101 -2.56 -9.27 -8.58
CA PRO A 101 -1.81 -8.14 -9.13
C PRO A 101 -0.48 -7.93 -8.38
N PRO A 102 0.59 -7.46 -9.07
CA PRO A 102 1.94 -7.42 -8.50
C PRO A 102 2.03 -6.67 -7.17
N LEU A 103 1.37 -5.53 -7.04
CA LEU A 103 1.39 -4.73 -5.82
C LEU A 103 0.65 -5.42 -4.67
N VAL A 104 -0.46 -6.11 -4.98
CA VAL A 104 -1.22 -6.90 -4.00
C VAL A 104 -0.39 -8.08 -3.50
N ALA A 105 0.28 -8.79 -4.42
CA ALA A 105 1.17 -9.89 -4.09
C ALA A 105 2.31 -9.45 -3.15
N ARG A 106 2.94 -8.30 -3.43
CA ARG A 106 3.98 -7.71 -2.56
C ARG A 106 3.46 -7.38 -1.16
N ALA A 107 2.23 -6.85 -1.05
CA ALA A 107 1.64 -6.57 0.27
C ALA A 107 1.35 -7.85 1.05
N VAL A 108 0.84 -8.89 0.38
CA VAL A 108 0.64 -10.22 0.98
C VAL A 108 1.96 -10.84 1.43
N GLU A 109 3.01 -10.72 0.61
CA GLU A 109 4.36 -11.19 0.96
C GLU A 109 4.93 -10.46 2.18
N ALA A 110 4.76 -9.14 2.26
CA ALA A 110 5.23 -8.32 3.38
C ALA A 110 4.56 -8.67 4.71
N ILE A 111 3.29 -9.07 4.71
CA ILE A 111 2.57 -9.53 5.91
C ILE A 111 2.91 -11.00 6.21
N GLY A 112 3.10 -11.78 5.17
CA GLY A 112 3.23 -13.23 5.18
C GLY A 112 1.87 -13.93 5.04
N TRP A 113 1.77 -14.83 4.06
CA TRP A 113 0.55 -15.60 3.81
C TRP A 113 0.06 -16.39 5.02
N GLY A 114 0.99 -17.03 5.74
CA GLY A 114 0.68 -17.78 6.94
C GLY A 114 0.03 -16.92 8.02
N ASN A 115 0.50 -15.69 8.21
CA ASN A 115 -0.06 -14.75 9.19
C ASN A 115 -1.48 -14.32 8.80
N LEU A 116 -1.71 -14.00 7.51
CA LEU A 116 -3.04 -13.66 7.01
C LEU A 116 -4.01 -14.84 7.15
N TRP A 117 -3.55 -16.03 6.82
CA TRP A 117 -4.36 -17.25 6.93
C TRP A 117 -4.72 -17.58 8.38
N GLU A 118 -3.78 -17.46 9.32
CA GLU A 118 -4.03 -17.63 10.75
C GLU A 118 -5.04 -16.61 11.31
N MET A 119 -4.91 -15.33 10.93
CA MET A 119 -5.90 -14.31 11.30
C MET A 119 -7.28 -14.62 10.74
N HIS A 120 -7.36 -15.05 9.48
CA HIS A 120 -8.61 -15.44 8.84
C HIS A 120 -9.25 -16.66 9.51
N ARG A 121 -8.46 -17.70 9.77
CA ARG A 121 -8.90 -18.90 10.48
C ARG A 121 -9.35 -18.61 11.91
N SER A 122 -8.64 -17.74 12.62
CA SER A 122 -9.01 -17.33 13.97
C SER A 122 -10.40 -16.70 13.99
N TYR A 123 -10.75 -15.92 12.98
CA TYR A 123 -12.10 -15.40 12.80
C TYR A 123 -13.14 -16.51 12.62
N CYS A 124 -12.89 -17.48 11.74
CA CYS A 124 -13.77 -18.62 11.52
C CYS A 124 -13.95 -19.50 12.78
N ALA A 125 -12.99 -19.45 13.71
CA ALA A 125 -13.02 -20.14 15.00
C ALA A 125 -13.61 -19.29 16.16
N GLY A 126 -14.25 -18.14 15.88
CA GLY A 126 -14.85 -17.27 16.88
C GLY A 126 -13.93 -16.15 17.39
N GLY A 127 -12.80 -15.90 16.73
CA GLY A 127 -11.92 -14.76 16.98
C GLY A 127 -12.51 -13.41 16.54
N LYS A 128 -11.74 -12.33 16.69
CA LYS A 128 -12.17 -10.98 16.28
C LYS A 128 -12.30 -10.89 14.76
N PRO A 129 -13.48 -10.52 14.22
CA PRO A 129 -13.69 -10.40 12.78
C PRO A 129 -12.85 -9.27 12.17
N GLY A 130 -12.30 -9.51 10.98
CA GLY A 130 -11.70 -8.50 10.14
C GLY A 130 -10.27 -8.09 10.51
N MET A 131 -9.57 -8.82 11.39
CA MET A 131 -8.16 -8.52 11.71
C MET A 131 -7.24 -8.77 10.51
N ASP A 132 -7.53 -9.79 9.72
CA ASP A 132 -6.90 -10.11 8.44
C ASP A 132 -7.07 -8.96 7.44
N ARG A 133 -8.30 -8.45 7.27
CA ARG A 133 -8.60 -7.28 6.43
C ARG A 133 -7.86 -6.04 6.91
N VAL A 134 -7.90 -5.76 8.22
CA VAL A 134 -7.23 -4.58 8.79
C VAL A 134 -5.72 -4.64 8.55
N ALA A 135 -5.08 -5.78 8.81
CA ALA A 135 -3.66 -5.96 8.58
C ALA A 135 -3.29 -5.76 7.10
N PHE A 136 -4.09 -6.36 6.19
CA PHE A 136 -3.86 -6.19 4.75
C PHE A 136 -4.05 -4.73 4.30
N VAL A 137 -5.16 -4.10 4.64
CA VAL A 137 -5.46 -2.72 4.21
C VAL A 137 -4.43 -1.74 4.76
N GLN A 138 -4.00 -1.88 6.02
CA GLN A 138 -2.96 -1.05 6.61
C GLN A 138 -1.62 -1.18 5.87
N GLN A 139 -1.27 -2.37 5.41
CA GLN A 139 -0.04 -2.59 4.64
C GLN A 139 -0.17 -2.12 3.20
N TYR A 140 -1.30 -2.43 2.55
CA TYR A 140 -1.49 -2.18 1.12
C TYR A 140 -1.73 -0.69 0.80
N THR A 141 -2.52 0.02 1.60
CA THR A 141 -2.92 1.41 1.31
C THR A 141 -1.73 2.34 1.09
N PRO A 142 -0.69 2.37 1.96
CA PRO A 142 0.47 3.22 1.71
C PRO A 142 1.26 2.85 0.45
N MET A 143 1.29 1.57 0.11
CA MET A 143 1.93 1.09 -1.12
C MET A 143 1.16 1.54 -2.36
N TYR A 144 -0.17 1.40 -2.32
CA TYR A 144 -1.08 1.84 -3.38
C TYR A 144 -1.01 3.36 -3.60
N GLU A 145 -1.10 4.16 -2.55
CA GLU A 145 -1.04 5.62 -2.67
C GLU A 145 0.31 6.10 -3.21
N ARG A 146 1.41 5.47 -2.81
CA ARG A 146 2.75 5.78 -3.33
C ARG A 146 2.85 5.45 -4.82
N GLU A 147 2.39 4.28 -5.23
CA GLU A 147 2.42 3.85 -6.63
C GLU A 147 1.51 4.73 -7.48
N LYS A 148 0.30 5.02 -6.99
CA LYS A 148 -0.66 5.95 -7.61
C LYS A 148 -0.02 7.33 -7.79
N ALA A 149 0.56 7.91 -6.76
CA ALA A 149 1.21 9.22 -6.82
C ALA A 149 2.36 9.25 -7.82
N ARG A 150 3.21 8.20 -7.82
CA ARG A 150 4.33 8.08 -8.76
C ARG A 150 3.85 7.99 -10.21
N SER A 151 2.85 7.17 -10.47
CA SER A 151 2.30 6.98 -11.83
C SER A 151 1.51 8.19 -12.34
N MET A 152 0.95 9.01 -11.43
CA MET A 152 0.28 10.27 -11.79
C MET A 152 1.25 11.41 -12.05
N THR A 153 2.49 11.31 -11.58
CA THR A 153 3.53 12.34 -11.76
C THR A 153 4.25 12.10 -13.09
N PRO A 154 4.50 13.14 -13.91
CA PRO A 154 5.29 13.01 -15.14
C PRO A 154 6.67 12.40 -14.85
N ASP A 155 7.17 11.53 -15.73
CA ASP A 155 8.46 10.84 -15.55
C ASP A 155 9.62 11.82 -15.35
N ALA A 156 9.67 12.91 -16.11
CA ALA A 156 10.68 13.96 -15.95
C ALA A 156 10.68 14.61 -14.54
N VAL A 157 9.50 14.71 -13.92
CA VAL A 157 9.37 15.23 -12.55
C VAL A 157 9.80 14.15 -11.54
N ASN A 158 9.43 12.89 -11.76
CA ASN A 158 9.90 11.78 -10.94
C ASN A 158 11.43 11.67 -10.95
N GLU A 159 12.07 11.80 -12.10
CA GLU A 159 13.54 11.81 -12.23
C GLU A 159 14.18 12.97 -11.45
N GLN A 160 13.58 14.17 -11.50
CA GLN A 160 14.05 15.31 -10.71
C GLN A 160 13.90 15.07 -9.20
N ILE A 161 12.78 14.48 -8.78
CA ILE A 161 12.55 14.11 -7.37
C ILE A 161 13.57 13.05 -6.93
N ASP A 162 13.78 11.99 -7.73
CA ASP A 162 14.73 10.93 -7.43
C ASP A 162 16.18 11.47 -7.36
N THR A 163 16.53 12.39 -8.27
CA THR A 163 17.83 13.07 -8.27
C THR A 163 18.01 13.97 -7.03
N ALA A 164 16.99 14.74 -6.69
CA ALA A 164 17.01 15.60 -5.50
C ALA A 164 17.08 14.75 -4.21
N ALA A 165 16.36 13.64 -4.16
CA ALA A 165 16.39 12.72 -3.03
C ALA A 165 17.77 12.04 -2.86
N ALA A 166 18.42 11.68 -3.99
CA ALA A 166 19.78 11.12 -3.98
C ALA A 166 20.86 12.14 -3.54
N ALA A 167 20.62 13.42 -3.76
CA ALA A 167 21.53 14.49 -3.35
C ALA A 167 21.41 14.89 -1.87
N LEU A 168 20.36 14.42 -1.17
CA LEU A 168 20.22 14.64 0.26
C LEU A 168 21.29 13.86 1.02
N PRO A 169 21.95 14.50 2.03
CA PRO A 169 22.87 13.78 2.90
C PRO A 169 22.13 12.55 3.51
N ASP A 170 22.71 11.38 3.33
CA ASP A 170 22.13 10.11 3.79
C ASP A 170 20.89 9.56 3.06
N GLY A 171 20.27 10.27 2.12
CA GLY A 171 19.11 9.77 1.33
C GLY A 171 18.02 9.04 2.14
N GLY A 172 17.90 9.35 3.43
CA GLY A 172 17.04 8.64 4.38
C GLY A 172 17.59 7.29 4.87
N ARG A 173 18.71 6.79 4.34
CA ARG A 173 19.31 5.50 4.77
C ARG A 173 19.75 5.52 6.23
N GLY A 174 20.41 6.57 6.68
CA GLY A 174 20.83 6.70 8.07
C GLY A 174 19.67 6.74 9.07
N LEU A 175 18.48 7.21 8.65
CA LEU A 175 17.27 7.12 9.45
C LEU A 175 16.75 5.68 9.50
N LEU A 176 16.72 4.98 8.36
CA LEU A 176 16.30 3.58 8.30
C LEU A 176 17.23 2.67 9.08
N GLU A 177 18.56 2.84 8.94
CA GLU A 177 19.54 2.10 9.72
C GLU A 177 19.39 2.33 11.23
N ARG A 178 19.15 3.58 11.66
CA ARG A 178 18.86 3.89 13.07
C ARG A 178 17.57 3.22 13.55
N LEU A 179 16.48 3.29 12.76
CA LEU A 179 15.22 2.64 13.11
C LEU A 179 15.34 1.11 13.16
N GLU A 180 16.13 0.50 12.27
CA GLU A 180 16.43 -0.93 12.29
C GLU A 180 17.29 -1.32 13.49
N THR A 181 18.28 -0.51 13.84
CA THR A 181 19.11 -0.70 15.03
C THR A 181 18.27 -0.58 16.30
N ASP A 182 17.47 0.48 16.42
CA ASP A 182 16.58 0.69 17.57
C ASP A 182 15.52 -0.41 17.71
N ARG A 183 15.07 -0.98 16.58
CA ARG A 183 14.16 -2.13 16.57
C ARG A 183 14.88 -3.38 17.07
N ARG A 184 16.07 -3.65 16.57
CA ARG A 184 16.88 -4.82 16.98
C ARG A 184 17.22 -4.77 18.47
N GLU A 185 17.62 -3.60 18.97
CA GLU A 185 17.90 -3.40 20.40
C GLU A 185 16.66 -3.60 21.29
N ARG A 186 15.48 -3.13 20.82
CA ARG A 186 14.21 -3.37 21.51
C ARG A 186 13.83 -4.84 21.52
N ASP A 187 14.00 -5.54 20.40
CA ASP A 187 13.71 -6.96 20.30
C ASP A 187 14.65 -7.77 21.19
N GLU A 188 15.95 -7.47 21.20
CA GLU A 188 16.91 -8.11 22.13
C GLU A 188 16.56 -7.85 23.60
N THR A 189 16.17 -6.64 23.94
CA THR A 189 15.76 -6.29 25.30
C THR A 189 14.50 -7.04 25.71
N TYR A 190 13.51 -7.13 24.81
CA TYR A 190 12.28 -7.90 25.02
C TYR A 190 12.58 -9.39 25.21
N TYR A 191 13.47 -9.98 24.39
CA TYR A 191 13.88 -11.38 24.54
C TYR A 191 14.57 -11.61 25.89
N LYS A 192 15.52 -10.75 26.30
CA LYS A 192 16.19 -10.85 27.58
C LYS A 192 15.24 -10.77 28.78
N LEU A 193 14.26 -9.85 28.71
CA LEU A 193 13.22 -9.73 29.74
C LEU A 193 12.27 -10.93 29.76
N SER A 194 11.81 -11.41 28.62
CA SER A 194 10.91 -12.57 28.53
C SER A 194 11.58 -13.86 29.02
N TRP A 195 12.86 -14.06 28.71
CA TRP A 195 13.67 -15.18 29.21
C TRP A 195 13.87 -15.10 30.75
N GLY A 196 14.16 -13.90 31.26
CA GLY A 196 14.28 -13.68 32.68
C GLY A 196 12.98 -13.99 33.45
N TRP A 197 11.85 -13.68 32.88
CA TRP A 197 10.54 -13.99 33.50
C TRP A 197 10.20 -15.48 33.42
N GLN A 198 10.50 -16.16 32.31
CA GLN A 198 10.32 -17.60 32.19
C GLN A 198 11.19 -18.39 33.15
N ASN A 199 12.47 -18.02 33.30
CA ASN A 199 13.35 -18.67 34.23
C ASN A 199 12.91 -18.49 35.69
N LYS A 200 12.50 -17.27 36.09
CA LYS A 200 11.93 -17.03 37.42
C LYS A 200 10.67 -17.83 37.70
N ALA A 201 9.81 -18.00 36.67
CA ALA A 201 8.61 -18.80 36.81
C ALA A 201 8.91 -20.30 36.96
N ILE A 202 9.95 -20.80 36.26
CA ILE A 202 10.43 -22.18 36.38
C ILE A 202 11.04 -22.43 37.75
N GLU A 203 11.91 -21.51 38.23
CA GLU A 203 12.51 -21.56 39.56
C GLU A 203 11.42 -21.58 40.66
N ALA A 204 10.45 -20.66 40.58
CA ALA A 204 9.36 -20.62 41.56
C ALA A 204 8.45 -21.87 41.53
N ALA A 205 8.29 -22.49 40.35
CA ALA A 205 7.57 -23.77 40.26
C ALA A 205 8.35 -24.94 40.84
N ALA A 206 9.69 -24.96 40.66
CA ALA A 206 10.57 -25.94 41.23
C ALA A 206 10.63 -25.83 42.79
N ASP A 207 10.68 -24.59 43.31
CA ASP A 207 10.65 -24.34 44.75
C ASP A 207 9.34 -24.79 45.39
N ARG A 208 8.17 -24.57 44.70
CA ARG A 208 6.89 -25.07 45.17
C ARG A 208 6.84 -26.60 45.21
N ALA A 209 7.30 -27.24 44.13
CA ALA A 209 7.32 -28.70 44.07
C ALA A 209 8.23 -29.33 45.15
N ALA A 210 9.34 -28.64 45.46
CA ALA A 210 10.24 -29.08 46.53
C ALA A 210 9.58 -28.96 47.93
N LEU A 211 8.85 -27.87 48.18
CA LEU A 211 8.07 -27.66 49.41
C LEU A 211 6.96 -28.70 49.55
N GLU A 212 6.18 -28.95 48.53
CA GLU A 212 5.14 -29.99 48.53
C GLU A 212 5.70 -31.42 48.74
N ALA A 213 6.86 -31.71 48.14
CA ALA A 213 7.54 -33.01 48.34
C ALA A 213 8.12 -33.17 49.74
N GLY A 214 8.51 -32.06 50.41
CA GLY A 214 9.02 -32.04 51.78
C GLY A 214 7.94 -32.25 52.85
N GLU A 215 6.71 -31.81 52.58
CA GLU A 215 5.57 -32.01 53.49
C GLU A 215 5.04 -33.44 53.48
N VAL A 216 5.25 -34.19 52.40
CA VAL A 216 4.80 -35.63 52.30
C VAL A 216 5.72 -36.59 53.03
N ASN A 217 6.95 -36.21 53.36
CA ASN A 217 7.92 -37.06 54.04
C ASN A 217 8.07 -36.76 55.54
N GLY A 218 7.15 -35.99 56.12
CA GLY A 218 7.15 -35.55 57.52
C GLY A 218 6.09 -36.14 58.42
N GLU A 219 5.36 -37.27 57.98
CA GLU A 219 4.50 -38.06 58.84
C GLU A 219 5.07 -39.45 59.12
#